data_8f199b95e4b459f44b9346527a286e1b
#
_entry.id   8f199b95e4b459f44b9346527a286e1b
#
_cell.length_a   1.000
_cell.length_b   1.000
_cell.length_c   1.000
_cell.angle_alpha   90.00
_cell.angle_beta   90.00
_cell.angle_gamma   90.00
#
_symmetry.space_group_name_H-M   'P 1'
#
loop_
_entity.id
_entity.type
_entity.pdbx_description
1 polymer ?
#
loop_
_entity_poly.entity_id
_entity_poly.type
_entity_poly.pdbx_seq_one_letter_code
_entity_poly.pdbx_strand_id
1 'polypeptide(L)'
;SSDVCSSDLETFIKRSKIIASIRHYLNGQGFLEVETPMLVANAGGAAARPFETHFNALDEDFKLRISLELYLKRLIVGGMERVYEIGRVFRNEGLDTRHNPEFTLMELYQAYTDYHGMMDLTENLYRHVAQEVLGTTKISYNGVEMDLGKPFERITMVDAVKKYAGVDFNEIHTLKEARAVAKEHHVEYEERHKKGDILSLFFEEFAEEHLI
;
A
#
# COMPACT_ATOMS: atom_id res chain seq x y z
N SER A 1 1.08 -36.56 13.35
CA SER A 1 2.27 -35.71 13.35
C SER A 1 2.11 -34.71 12.24
N SER A 2 1.82 -33.48 12.61
CA SER A 2 1.70 -32.39 11.69
C SER A 2 3.11 -32.02 11.20
N ASP A 3 3.42 -32.40 10.00
CA ASP A 3 4.60 -31.89 9.30
C ASP A 3 4.34 -30.43 8.94
N VAL A 4 4.44 -29.56 9.95
CA VAL A 4 4.71 -28.13 9.67
C VAL A 4 6.09 -28.16 9.04
N CYS A 5 6.13 -27.92 7.73
CA CYS A 5 7.38 -27.91 6.99
C CYS A 5 8.35 -26.90 7.62
N SER A 6 9.62 -27.23 7.70
CA SER A 6 10.63 -26.32 8.28
C SER A 6 10.62 -24.94 7.60
N SER A 7 10.26 -24.87 6.31
CA SER A 7 10.05 -23.63 5.56
C SER A 7 8.91 -22.77 6.10
N ASP A 8 7.81 -23.39 6.55
CA ASP A 8 6.66 -22.66 7.11
C ASP A 8 7.03 -22.03 8.45
N LEU A 9 7.73 -22.79 9.30
CA LEU A 9 8.24 -22.29 10.58
C LEU A 9 9.18 -21.09 10.39
N GLU A 10 10.13 -21.20 9.45
CA GLU A 10 11.03 -20.09 9.12
C GLU A 10 10.29 -18.86 8.62
N THR A 11 9.23 -19.03 7.84
CA THR A 11 8.40 -17.92 7.32
C THR A 11 7.72 -17.18 8.46
N PHE A 12 7.13 -17.89 9.45
CA PHE A 12 6.53 -17.26 10.63
C PHE A 12 7.57 -16.54 11.50
N ILE A 13 8.75 -17.13 11.68
CA ILE A 13 9.83 -16.50 12.43
C ILE A 13 10.31 -15.23 11.72
N LYS A 14 10.53 -15.28 10.40
CA LYS A 14 10.94 -14.11 9.59
C LYS A 14 9.87 -13.01 9.65
N ARG A 15 8.59 -13.35 9.51
CA ARG A 15 7.49 -12.40 9.66
C ARG A 15 7.51 -11.70 11.02
N SER A 16 7.70 -12.45 12.11
CA SER A 16 7.78 -11.87 13.45
C SER A 16 8.98 -10.91 13.57
N LYS A 17 10.14 -11.28 13.05
CA LYS A 17 11.34 -10.42 13.04
C LYS A 17 11.13 -9.17 12.20
N ILE A 18 10.49 -9.27 11.03
CA ILE A 18 10.18 -8.12 10.17
C ILE A 18 9.29 -7.11 10.92
N ILE A 19 8.23 -7.56 11.58
CA ILE A 19 7.32 -6.68 12.33
C ILE A 19 8.07 -6.02 13.50
N ALA A 20 8.90 -6.76 14.21
CA ALA A 20 9.74 -6.22 15.30
C ALA A 20 10.71 -5.15 14.78
N SER A 21 11.36 -5.41 13.65
CA SER A 21 12.30 -4.49 13.01
C SER A 21 11.62 -3.20 12.51
N ILE A 22 10.43 -3.31 11.91
CA ILE A 22 9.61 -2.14 11.53
C ILE A 22 9.33 -1.27 12.76
N ARG A 23 8.88 -1.87 13.88
CA ARG A 23 8.63 -1.15 15.13
C ARG A 23 9.89 -0.48 15.66
N HIS A 24 11.01 -1.21 15.67
CA HIS A 24 12.30 -0.68 16.11
C HIS A 24 12.69 0.56 15.32
N TYR A 25 12.61 0.48 13.98
CA TYR A 25 12.93 1.60 13.11
C TYR A 25 12.01 2.79 13.32
N LEU A 26 10.69 2.60 13.28
CA LEU A 26 9.71 3.69 13.39
C LEU A 26 9.76 4.37 14.77
N ASN A 27 9.89 3.60 15.86
CA ASN A 27 10.07 4.14 17.19
C ASN A 27 11.37 4.98 17.27
N GLY A 28 12.46 4.51 16.65
CA GLY A 28 13.72 5.25 16.53
C GLY A 28 13.61 6.55 15.74
N GLN A 29 12.64 6.65 14.81
CA GLN A 29 12.31 7.87 14.07
C GLN A 29 11.31 8.78 14.80
N GLY A 30 10.91 8.43 16.03
CA GLY A 30 10.00 9.21 16.85
C GLY A 30 8.52 9.02 16.50
N PHE A 31 8.17 7.95 15.79
CA PHE A 31 6.77 7.57 15.60
C PHE A 31 6.23 6.87 16.84
N LEU A 32 4.97 7.16 17.18
CA LEU A 32 4.22 6.48 18.21
C LEU A 32 3.32 5.41 17.62
N GLU A 33 3.45 4.16 18.08
CA GLU A 33 2.49 3.11 17.72
C GLU A 33 1.18 3.34 18.48
N VAL A 34 0.07 3.29 17.77
CA VAL A 34 -1.27 3.47 18.33
C VAL A 34 -2.18 2.31 17.91
N GLU A 35 -3.25 2.12 18.66
CA GLU A 35 -4.33 1.21 18.32
C GLU A 35 -5.63 2.00 18.15
N THR A 36 -6.32 1.78 17.04
CA THR A 36 -7.58 2.44 16.72
C THR A 36 -8.70 1.41 16.53
N PRO A 37 -9.99 1.81 16.61
CA PRO A 37 -11.10 0.87 16.57
C PRO A 37 -11.17 0.04 15.31
N MET A 38 -11.39 -1.27 15.45
CA MET A 38 -11.72 -2.17 14.35
C MET A 38 -13.18 -2.14 13.95
N LEU A 39 -14.08 -1.94 14.96
CA LEU A 39 -15.50 -1.72 14.72
C LEU A 39 -15.74 -0.23 14.55
N VAL A 40 -16.31 0.17 13.41
CA VAL A 40 -16.51 1.57 13.04
C VAL A 40 -17.94 1.79 12.52
N ALA A 41 -18.51 2.94 12.81
CA ALA A 41 -19.80 3.33 12.25
C ALA A 41 -19.67 3.62 10.73
N ASN A 42 -18.57 4.24 10.33
CA ASN A 42 -18.27 4.57 8.94
C ASN A 42 -16.93 3.97 8.52
N ALA A 43 -16.95 3.05 7.57
CA ALA A 43 -15.74 2.58 6.91
C ALA A 43 -15.28 3.60 5.85
N GLY A 44 -13.96 3.83 5.79
CA GLY A 44 -13.38 4.76 4.83
C GLY A 44 -11.85 4.66 4.83
N GLY A 45 -11.19 5.48 3.99
CA GLY A 45 -9.74 5.45 3.81
C GLY A 45 -9.28 4.49 2.70
N ALA A 46 -10.20 3.75 2.07
CA ALA A 46 -9.93 2.89 0.93
C ALA A 46 -11.20 2.76 0.06
N ALA A 47 -11.02 2.36 -1.19
CA ALA A 47 -12.11 1.99 -2.08
C ALA A 47 -12.35 0.47 -1.98
N ALA A 48 -12.99 0.03 -0.88
CA ALA A 48 -13.25 -1.37 -0.61
C ALA A 48 -14.62 -1.58 0.02
N ARG A 49 -15.20 -2.76 -0.17
CA ARG A 49 -16.47 -3.14 0.43
C ARG A 49 -16.23 -3.63 1.87
N PRO A 50 -16.89 -3.05 2.91
CA PRO A 50 -16.73 -3.51 4.28
C PRO A 50 -17.53 -4.79 4.56
N PHE A 51 -17.13 -5.54 5.61
CA PHE A 51 -18.02 -6.46 6.31
C PHE A 51 -18.92 -5.66 7.25
N GLU A 52 -20.18 -6.01 7.32
CA GLU A 52 -21.19 -5.38 8.18
C GLU A 52 -21.58 -6.29 9.34
N THR A 53 -21.84 -5.71 10.49
CA THR A 53 -22.30 -6.41 11.70
C THR A 53 -23.23 -5.52 12.50
N HIS A 54 -24.09 -6.13 13.33
CA HIS A 54 -25.01 -5.40 14.19
C HIS A 54 -24.44 -5.25 15.60
N PHE A 55 -24.44 -4.04 16.14
CA PHE A 55 -24.03 -3.76 17.51
C PHE A 55 -25.27 -3.73 18.42
N ASN A 56 -25.58 -4.85 19.04
CA ASN A 56 -26.82 -5.07 19.82
C ASN A 56 -27.07 -4.02 20.91
N ALA A 57 -26.00 -3.53 21.57
CA ALA A 57 -26.15 -2.58 22.68
C ALA A 57 -26.64 -1.20 22.24
N LEU A 58 -26.36 -0.80 20.99
CA LEU A 58 -26.77 0.47 20.41
C LEU A 58 -27.93 0.32 19.43
N ASP A 59 -28.30 -0.91 19.08
CA ASP A 59 -29.26 -1.23 18.01
C ASP A 59 -28.91 -0.54 16.69
N GLU A 60 -27.62 -0.56 16.33
CA GLU A 60 -27.07 0.09 15.15
C GLU A 60 -26.14 -0.84 14.34
N ASP A 61 -26.10 -0.64 13.03
CA ASP A 61 -25.19 -1.39 12.16
C ASP A 61 -23.80 -0.76 12.14
N PHE A 62 -22.81 -1.59 12.42
CA PHE A 62 -21.39 -1.26 12.39
C PHE A 62 -20.68 -2.02 11.27
N LYS A 63 -19.46 -1.60 10.97
CA LYS A 63 -18.61 -2.19 9.94
C LYS A 63 -17.26 -2.56 10.51
N LEU A 64 -16.65 -3.60 9.95
CA LEU A 64 -15.23 -3.85 10.16
C LEU A 64 -14.43 -2.87 9.30
N ARG A 65 -13.39 -2.27 9.89
CA ARG A 65 -12.55 -1.27 9.19
C ARG A 65 -11.87 -1.84 7.94
N ILE A 66 -11.81 -1.06 6.89
CA ILE A 66 -11.15 -1.39 5.62
C ILE A 66 -9.78 -0.73 5.48
N SER A 67 -9.43 0.20 6.37
CA SER A 67 -8.18 0.98 6.42
C SER A 67 -8.00 1.54 7.84
N LEU A 68 -6.79 1.99 8.14
CA LEU A 68 -6.41 2.65 9.39
C LEU A 68 -6.47 4.18 9.27
N GLU A 69 -6.56 4.70 8.06
CA GLU A 69 -6.36 6.09 7.66
C GLU A 69 -7.13 7.11 8.50
N LEU A 70 -8.46 6.95 8.60
CA LEU A 70 -9.31 8.01 9.16
C LEU A 70 -9.00 8.31 10.62
N TYR A 71 -8.73 7.30 11.43
CA TYR A 71 -8.40 7.48 12.83
C TYR A 71 -6.99 8.03 13.01
N LEU A 72 -6.01 7.56 12.24
CA LEU A 72 -4.64 8.07 12.28
C LEU A 72 -4.59 9.54 11.89
N LYS A 73 -5.33 9.96 10.85
CA LYS A 73 -5.46 11.38 10.49
C LYS A 73 -6.11 12.23 11.60
N ARG A 74 -7.09 11.68 12.34
CA ARG A 74 -7.67 12.38 13.50
C ARG A 74 -6.65 12.59 14.61
N LEU A 75 -5.73 11.65 14.83
CA LEU A 75 -4.66 11.79 15.80
C LEU A 75 -3.66 12.87 15.38
N ILE A 76 -3.35 12.98 14.08
CA ILE A 76 -2.54 14.08 13.54
C ILE A 76 -3.23 15.44 13.79
N VAL A 77 -4.53 15.55 13.49
CA VAL A 77 -5.32 16.77 13.78
C VAL A 77 -5.35 17.06 15.28
N GLY A 78 -5.35 16.02 16.13
CA GLY A 78 -5.28 16.11 17.58
C GLY A 78 -3.91 16.53 18.14
N GLY A 79 -2.90 16.73 17.29
CA GLY A 79 -1.57 17.23 17.68
C GLY A 79 -0.49 16.15 17.80
N MET A 80 -0.76 14.90 17.41
CA MET A 80 0.26 13.87 17.32
C MET A 80 1.01 14.01 15.99
N GLU A 81 2.29 14.37 16.04
CA GLU A 81 3.05 14.68 14.81
C GLU A 81 3.47 13.44 14.00
N ARG A 82 3.64 12.28 14.65
CA ARG A 82 4.10 11.03 14.03
C ARG A 82 3.41 9.84 14.67
N VAL A 83 2.57 9.16 13.89
CA VAL A 83 1.82 8.00 14.38
C VAL A 83 1.87 6.87 13.35
N TYR A 84 1.81 5.63 13.82
CA TYR A 84 1.59 4.47 12.98
C TYR A 84 0.75 3.41 13.71
N GLU A 85 0.13 2.55 12.95
CA GLU A 85 -0.56 1.37 13.45
C GLU A 85 -0.23 0.18 12.55
N ILE A 86 0.01 -0.97 13.16
CA ILE A 86 0.11 -2.27 12.47
C ILE A 86 -1.09 -3.09 12.94
N GLY A 87 -2.10 -3.23 12.09
CA GLY A 87 -3.37 -3.83 12.48
C GLY A 87 -4.05 -4.64 11.40
N ARG A 88 -5.11 -5.35 11.81
CA ARG A 88 -5.97 -6.07 10.88
C ARG A 88 -6.97 -5.12 10.23
N VAL A 89 -7.13 -5.31 8.92
CA VAL A 89 -8.18 -4.68 8.12
C VAL A 89 -8.94 -5.75 7.34
N PHE A 90 -10.16 -5.42 6.93
CA PHE A 90 -11.13 -6.37 6.41
C PHE A 90 -11.76 -5.81 5.13
N ARG A 91 -11.70 -6.55 4.03
CA ARG A 91 -12.30 -6.16 2.75
C ARG A 91 -13.14 -7.31 2.22
N ASN A 92 -14.46 -7.08 2.12
CA ASN A 92 -15.43 -8.07 1.67
C ASN A 92 -15.50 -8.06 0.14
N GLU A 93 -14.43 -8.51 -0.48
CA GLU A 93 -14.23 -8.57 -1.92
C GLU A 93 -13.88 -10.02 -2.34
N GLY A 94 -13.42 -10.19 -3.58
CA GLY A 94 -13.00 -11.49 -4.07
C GLY A 94 -11.84 -12.11 -3.28
N LEU A 95 -11.72 -13.43 -3.37
CA LEU A 95 -10.63 -14.20 -2.77
C LEU A 95 -9.76 -14.78 -3.91
N ASP A 96 -8.47 -14.47 -3.90
CA ASP A 96 -7.48 -15.04 -4.80
C ASP A 96 -6.15 -15.26 -4.09
N THR A 97 -5.10 -15.60 -4.82
CA THR A 97 -3.76 -15.86 -4.26
C THR A 97 -3.06 -14.62 -3.70
N ARG A 98 -3.51 -13.43 -4.05
CA ARG A 98 -2.95 -12.14 -3.62
C ARG A 98 -3.88 -11.37 -2.68
N HIS A 99 -5.17 -11.66 -2.69
CA HIS A 99 -6.19 -10.93 -1.93
C HIS A 99 -6.86 -11.85 -0.90
N ASN A 100 -6.60 -11.57 0.37
CA ASN A 100 -7.28 -12.21 1.49
C ASN A 100 -8.27 -11.19 2.09
N PRO A 101 -9.51 -11.58 2.43
CA PRO A 101 -10.49 -10.66 3.02
C PRO A 101 -10.07 -10.07 4.37
N GLU A 102 -9.13 -10.70 5.04
CA GLU A 102 -8.51 -10.23 6.29
C GLU A 102 -6.99 -10.24 6.15
N PHE A 103 -6.34 -9.10 6.34
CA PHE A 103 -4.89 -8.98 6.25
C PHE A 103 -4.32 -7.94 7.21
N THR A 104 -3.02 -8.04 7.48
CA THR A 104 -2.30 -7.06 8.28
C THR A 104 -1.87 -5.92 7.39
N LEU A 105 -2.24 -4.70 7.77
CA LEU A 105 -1.84 -3.46 7.12
C LEU A 105 -1.04 -2.61 8.12
N MET A 106 -0.01 -1.94 7.65
CA MET A 106 0.64 -0.86 8.37
C MET A 106 0.34 0.45 7.64
N GLU A 107 -0.17 1.42 8.36
CA GLU A 107 -0.25 2.81 7.91
C GLU A 107 0.49 3.71 8.89
N LEU A 108 1.11 4.75 8.36
CA LEU A 108 1.82 5.74 9.16
C LEU A 108 1.60 7.15 8.60
N TYR A 109 1.55 8.12 9.49
CA TYR A 109 1.29 9.51 9.16
C TYR A 109 2.26 10.41 9.90
N GLN A 110 2.76 11.43 9.22
CA GLN A 110 3.68 12.41 9.76
C GLN A 110 3.24 13.81 9.36
N ALA A 111 3.11 14.71 10.34
CA ALA A 111 2.91 16.13 10.11
C ALA A 111 4.19 16.81 9.62
N TYR A 112 4.05 17.96 8.96
CA TYR A 112 5.15 18.83 8.52
C TYR A 112 6.17 18.15 7.58
N THR A 113 5.70 17.20 6.77
CA THR A 113 6.47 16.56 5.70
C THR A 113 5.65 16.52 4.41
N ASP A 114 6.29 16.16 3.32
CA ASP A 114 5.66 15.92 2.03
C ASP A 114 5.90 14.47 1.56
N TYR A 115 5.48 14.15 0.34
CA TYR A 115 5.66 12.82 -0.22
C TYR A 115 7.14 12.46 -0.43
N HIS A 116 8.05 13.42 -0.61
CA HIS A 116 9.48 13.15 -0.70
C HIS A 116 10.04 12.63 0.62
N GLY A 117 9.65 13.27 1.75
CA GLY A 117 10.01 12.78 3.08
C GLY A 117 9.46 11.39 3.36
N MET A 118 8.26 11.07 2.86
CA MET A 118 7.67 9.73 3.00
C MET A 118 8.36 8.70 2.10
N MET A 119 8.82 9.09 0.89
CA MET A 119 9.67 8.25 0.05
C MET A 119 11.00 7.91 0.74
N ASP A 120 11.66 8.91 1.33
CA ASP A 120 12.91 8.71 2.08
C ASP A 120 12.71 7.78 3.28
N LEU A 121 11.63 7.98 4.03
CA LEU A 121 11.28 7.14 5.17
C LEU A 121 11.06 5.69 4.73
N THR A 122 10.30 5.48 3.66
CA THR A 122 9.98 4.15 3.13
C THR A 122 11.23 3.43 2.63
N GLU A 123 12.05 4.09 1.82
CA GLU A 123 13.30 3.54 1.30
C GLU A 123 14.23 3.12 2.44
N ASN A 124 14.41 3.98 3.44
CA ASN A 124 15.25 3.69 4.59
C ASN A 124 14.66 2.58 5.49
N LEU A 125 13.34 2.49 5.63
CA LEU A 125 12.66 1.42 6.36
C LEU A 125 12.93 0.06 5.70
N TYR A 126 12.76 -0.06 4.38
CA TYR A 126 13.04 -1.31 3.66
C TYR A 126 14.50 -1.74 3.80
N ARG A 127 15.43 -0.79 3.65
CA ARG A 127 16.87 -1.04 3.82
C ARG A 127 17.21 -1.51 5.23
N HIS A 128 16.65 -0.85 6.25
CA HIS A 128 16.84 -1.20 7.66
C HIS A 128 16.33 -2.61 7.96
N VAL A 129 15.09 -2.92 7.57
CA VAL A 129 14.47 -4.22 7.81
C VAL A 129 15.25 -5.35 7.12
N ALA A 130 15.64 -5.16 5.85
CA ALA A 130 16.44 -6.15 5.14
C ALA A 130 17.77 -6.41 5.85
N GLN A 131 18.47 -5.36 6.24
CA GLN A 131 19.77 -5.48 6.93
C GLN A 131 19.64 -6.14 8.31
N GLU A 132 18.62 -5.74 9.09
CA GLU A 132 18.43 -6.27 10.46
C GLU A 132 17.94 -7.73 10.46
N VAL A 133 17.04 -8.09 9.54
CA VAL A 133 16.42 -9.43 9.52
C VAL A 133 17.22 -10.45 8.71
N LEU A 134 17.81 -10.03 7.59
CA LEU A 134 18.49 -10.91 6.64
C LEU A 134 20.02 -10.78 6.70
N GLY A 135 20.54 -9.72 7.33
CA GLY A 135 21.97 -9.41 7.34
C GLY A 135 22.51 -8.88 6.00
N THR A 136 21.61 -8.61 5.04
CA THR A 136 21.97 -8.12 3.71
C THR A 136 20.82 -7.31 3.10
N THR A 137 21.17 -6.35 2.24
CA THR A 137 20.19 -5.61 1.42
C THR A 137 19.91 -6.26 0.07
N LYS A 138 20.72 -7.25 -0.31
CA LYS A 138 20.54 -8.02 -1.55
C LYS A 138 19.56 -9.16 -1.31
N ILE A 139 18.46 -9.14 -2.04
CA ILE A 139 17.39 -10.14 -1.93
C ILE A 139 17.02 -10.68 -3.31
N SER A 140 16.46 -11.89 -3.33
CA SER A 140 15.83 -12.46 -4.51
C SER A 140 14.33 -12.57 -4.24
N TYR A 141 13.51 -12.01 -5.11
CA TYR A 141 12.06 -12.08 -5.01
C TYR A 141 11.46 -12.49 -6.36
N ASN A 142 10.72 -13.59 -6.40
CA ASN A 142 10.15 -14.16 -7.63
C ASN A 142 11.19 -14.35 -8.76
N GLY A 143 12.43 -14.70 -8.42
CA GLY A 143 13.52 -14.91 -9.37
C GLY A 143 14.21 -13.61 -9.84
N VAL A 144 13.80 -12.46 -9.33
CA VAL A 144 14.44 -11.17 -9.60
C VAL A 144 15.39 -10.83 -8.47
N GLU A 145 16.67 -10.59 -8.82
CA GLU A 145 17.70 -10.13 -7.89
C GLU A 145 17.61 -8.61 -7.74
N MET A 146 17.47 -8.14 -6.50
CA MET A 146 17.40 -6.71 -6.21
C MET A 146 18.27 -6.34 -5.03
N ASP A 147 18.75 -5.11 -5.02
CA ASP A 147 19.56 -4.55 -3.94
C ASP A 147 18.86 -3.34 -3.31
N LEU A 148 18.19 -3.57 -2.19
CA LEU A 148 17.51 -2.53 -1.40
C LEU A 148 18.49 -1.50 -0.78
N GLY A 149 19.81 -1.74 -0.86
CA GLY A 149 20.85 -0.79 -0.46
C GLY A 149 21.06 0.34 -1.45
N LYS A 150 20.62 0.16 -2.71
CA LYS A 150 20.68 1.21 -3.74
C LYS A 150 19.53 2.19 -3.59
N PRO A 151 19.69 3.44 -4.07
CA PRO A 151 18.57 4.38 -4.14
C PRO A 151 17.42 3.81 -5.00
N PHE A 152 16.19 3.97 -4.52
CA PHE A 152 15.00 3.58 -5.27
C PHE A 152 14.75 4.56 -6.42
N GLU A 153 14.37 4.06 -7.58
CA GLU A 153 13.96 4.92 -8.70
C GLU A 153 12.68 5.69 -8.29
N ARG A 154 12.69 7.00 -8.53
CA ARG A 154 11.54 7.87 -8.29
C ARG A 154 11.04 8.35 -9.63
N ILE A 155 9.89 7.86 -10.03
CA ILE A 155 9.29 8.13 -11.32
C ILE A 155 7.83 8.56 -11.14
N THR A 156 7.38 9.56 -11.90
CA THR A 156 5.96 9.91 -11.92
C THR A 156 5.17 8.89 -12.74
N MET A 157 3.88 8.76 -12.46
CA MET A 157 3.00 7.88 -13.26
C MET A 157 3.03 8.25 -14.75
N VAL A 158 3.05 9.53 -15.07
CA VAL A 158 3.13 10.01 -16.47
C VAL A 158 4.46 9.61 -17.12
N ASP A 159 5.57 9.77 -16.41
CA ASP A 159 6.89 9.39 -16.93
C ASP A 159 7.04 7.88 -17.04
N ALA A 160 6.43 7.11 -16.13
CA ALA A 160 6.40 5.65 -16.23
C ALA A 160 5.63 5.19 -17.47
N VAL A 161 4.44 5.73 -17.70
CA VAL A 161 3.66 5.45 -18.92
C VAL A 161 4.42 5.88 -20.17
N LYS A 162 5.06 7.03 -20.16
CA LYS A 162 5.91 7.48 -21.28
C LYS A 162 7.07 6.51 -21.52
N LYS A 163 7.72 6.04 -20.46
CA LYS A 163 8.87 5.12 -20.54
C LYS A 163 8.50 3.75 -21.11
N TYR A 164 7.37 3.18 -20.68
CA TYR A 164 6.99 1.80 -20.97
C TYR A 164 5.93 1.64 -22.08
N ALA A 165 4.98 2.58 -22.20
CA ALA A 165 3.98 2.58 -23.28
C ALA A 165 4.32 3.50 -24.46
N GLY A 166 5.33 4.37 -24.31
CA GLY A 166 5.69 5.36 -25.34
C GLY A 166 4.69 6.52 -25.49
N VAL A 167 3.73 6.65 -24.57
CA VAL A 167 2.66 7.65 -24.60
C VAL A 167 2.91 8.76 -23.59
N ASP A 168 3.07 10.00 -24.05
CA ASP A 168 3.24 11.15 -23.17
C ASP A 168 1.88 11.80 -22.83
N PHE A 169 1.38 11.54 -21.63
CA PHE A 169 0.11 12.12 -21.16
C PHE A 169 0.18 13.62 -20.87
N ASN A 170 1.39 14.25 -20.89
CA ASN A 170 1.50 15.69 -20.84
C ASN A 170 1.02 16.35 -22.16
N GLU A 171 1.20 15.65 -23.28
CA GLU A 171 0.76 16.09 -24.60
C GLU A 171 -0.73 15.83 -24.87
N ILE A 172 -1.39 15.06 -24.02
CA ILE A 172 -2.81 14.73 -24.12
C ILE A 172 -3.60 15.73 -23.27
N HIS A 173 -4.36 16.60 -23.90
CA HIS A 173 -5.05 17.70 -23.20
C HIS A 173 -6.53 17.43 -22.92
N THR A 174 -7.16 16.62 -23.76
CA THR A 174 -8.61 16.36 -23.68
C THR A 174 -8.93 14.89 -23.41
N LEU A 175 -10.13 14.64 -22.85
CA LEU A 175 -10.65 13.28 -22.70
C LEU A 175 -10.81 12.56 -24.04
N LYS A 176 -11.15 13.31 -25.11
CA LYS A 176 -11.30 12.74 -26.46
C LYS A 176 -9.96 12.19 -26.97
N GLU A 177 -8.88 12.93 -26.78
CA GLU A 177 -7.52 12.50 -27.15
C GLU A 177 -7.10 11.28 -26.31
N ALA A 178 -7.32 11.29 -24.99
CA ALA A 178 -7.01 10.16 -24.12
C ALA A 178 -7.75 8.88 -24.56
N ARG A 179 -9.05 9.00 -24.90
CA ARG A 179 -9.83 7.87 -25.42
C ARG A 179 -9.36 7.39 -26.81
N ALA A 180 -8.88 8.30 -27.65
CA ALA A 180 -8.32 7.92 -28.96
C ALA A 180 -7.03 7.11 -28.79
N VAL A 181 -6.12 7.55 -27.93
CA VAL A 181 -4.87 6.85 -27.61
C VAL A 181 -5.14 5.51 -26.92
N ALA A 182 -6.14 5.44 -26.02
CA ALA A 182 -6.53 4.18 -25.40
C ALA A 182 -7.00 3.15 -26.43
N LYS A 183 -7.79 3.56 -27.41
CA LYS A 183 -8.20 2.68 -28.52
C LYS A 183 -7.03 2.21 -29.38
N GLU A 184 -6.10 3.11 -29.69
CA GLU A 184 -4.90 2.80 -30.46
C GLU A 184 -4.02 1.74 -29.78
N HIS A 185 -3.90 1.82 -28.44
CA HIS A 185 -3.12 0.90 -27.62
C HIS A 185 -3.92 -0.29 -27.07
N HIS A 186 -5.19 -0.47 -27.51
CA HIS A 186 -6.09 -1.54 -27.05
C HIS A 186 -6.36 -1.56 -25.55
N VAL A 187 -6.25 -0.40 -24.88
CA VAL A 187 -6.60 -0.25 -23.45
C VAL A 187 -8.11 -0.10 -23.33
N GLU A 188 -8.74 -1.01 -22.61
CA GLU A 188 -10.19 -0.98 -22.36
C GLU A 188 -10.53 0.08 -21.33
N TYR A 189 -11.60 0.85 -21.56
CA TYR A 189 -12.09 1.87 -20.63
C TYR A 189 -13.62 1.94 -20.65
N GLU A 190 -14.20 2.38 -19.52
CA GLU A 190 -15.63 2.63 -19.39
C GLU A 190 -15.98 4.09 -19.74
N GLU A 191 -17.26 4.35 -20.08
CA GLU A 191 -17.72 5.71 -20.42
C GLU A 191 -17.55 6.72 -19.27
N ARG A 192 -17.61 6.26 -18.02
CA ARG A 192 -17.42 7.09 -16.82
C ARG A 192 -15.98 7.55 -16.63
N HIS A 193 -15.00 6.87 -17.24
CA HIS A 193 -13.59 7.17 -17.06
C HIS A 193 -13.21 8.52 -17.65
N LYS A 194 -12.50 9.31 -16.83
CA LYS A 194 -11.90 10.59 -17.19
C LYS A 194 -10.46 10.39 -17.68
N LYS A 195 -9.81 11.46 -18.08
CA LYS A 195 -8.41 11.41 -18.57
C LYS A 195 -7.46 10.79 -17.54
N GLY A 196 -7.59 11.10 -16.25
CA GLY A 196 -6.76 10.55 -15.19
C GLY A 196 -6.98 9.04 -15.00
N ASP A 197 -8.22 8.57 -15.11
CA ASP A 197 -8.53 7.15 -15.03
C ASP A 197 -7.90 6.38 -16.19
N ILE A 198 -7.91 6.96 -17.41
CA ILE A 198 -7.25 6.37 -18.58
C ILE A 198 -5.73 6.30 -18.38
N LEU A 199 -5.12 7.32 -17.79
CA LEU A 199 -3.70 7.28 -17.43
C LEU A 199 -3.41 6.14 -16.45
N SER A 200 -4.26 5.92 -15.43
CA SER A 200 -4.12 4.80 -14.49
C SER A 200 -4.20 3.45 -15.20
N LEU A 201 -5.14 3.28 -16.13
CA LEU A 201 -5.26 2.05 -16.93
C LEU A 201 -4.00 1.79 -17.77
N PHE A 202 -3.41 2.84 -18.38
CA PHE A 202 -2.13 2.71 -19.08
C PHE A 202 -0.99 2.32 -18.15
N PHE A 203 -0.97 2.87 -16.95
CA PHE A 203 0.04 2.54 -15.94
C PHE A 203 -0.08 1.07 -15.52
N GLU A 204 -1.28 0.61 -15.20
CA GLU A 204 -1.57 -0.79 -14.83
C GLU A 204 -1.18 -1.77 -15.94
N GLU A 205 -1.50 -1.46 -17.19
CA GLU A 205 -1.26 -2.36 -18.34
C GLU A 205 0.20 -2.41 -18.77
N PHE A 206 0.92 -1.28 -18.77
CA PHE A 206 2.24 -1.19 -19.41
C PHE A 206 3.40 -0.90 -18.45
N ALA A 207 3.16 -0.33 -17.29
CA ALA A 207 4.22 0.16 -16.43
C ALA A 207 4.37 -0.62 -15.11
N GLU A 208 3.28 -1.02 -14.49
CA GLU A 208 3.28 -1.58 -13.13
C GLU A 208 4.18 -2.81 -13.00
N GLU A 209 4.12 -3.74 -13.95
CA GLU A 209 4.94 -4.97 -13.92
C GLU A 209 6.46 -4.72 -14.06
N HIS A 210 6.86 -3.55 -14.53
CA HIS A 210 8.26 -3.16 -14.70
C HIS A 210 8.84 -2.40 -13.50
N LEU A 211 8.00 -2.03 -12.52
CA LEU A 211 8.39 -1.31 -11.33
C LEU A 211 8.68 -2.30 -10.19
N ILE A 212 9.87 -2.87 -10.20
CA ILE A 212 10.33 -3.85 -9.20
C ILE A 212 11.46 -3.23 -8.37
#